data_67085933ff9d4cdc4f1fe6b5d8fe8a20
#
_entry.id   67085933ff9d4cdc4f1fe6b5d8fe8a20
#
_cell.length_a   1.000
_cell.length_b   1.000
_cell.length_c   1.000
_cell.angle_alpha   90.00
_cell.angle_beta   90.00
_cell.angle_gamma   90.00
#
_symmetry.space_group_name_H-M   'P 1'
#
loop_
_entity.id
_entity.type
_entity.pdbx_description
1 polymer ?
#
loop_
_entity_poly.entity_id
_entity_poly.type
_entity_poly.pdbx_seq_one_letter_code
_entity_poly.pdbx_strand_id
1 'polypeptide(L)'
;AILALVLSLCLITGCSLFPNSTPEAEKNTVLETTAKAAGNGSLEDPAAQPDKTALLAAQKAFDQFTENLFKQEAAQSLLTLHYTLADPESYGITDYDRTLGTALAEDTQRDMENAKQVKADLDAMDTRLLSKDQLLTYTILSSYINTLLSSDGLELYDQPLSTTLGIQSQLPILLSEYTFYKKQDIDDYLSLLSSIDTYYDSLIAFETQRAQAGLGLCDTVIDNIIRSCNAYLIDADHSFLAETFASRLNEIDGLSDQEKANYKAKNKKAIDEHFVPAYERLITGLEGLKGKGTNDKGLYYYPEGRKYYEYLVNASTGTSYSDVPALKQAI
;
A
#
# COMPACT_ATOMS: atom_id res chain seq x y z
N ALA A 1 2.00 5.29 2.31
CA ALA A 1 2.38 3.88 2.44
C ALA A 1 1.14 2.96 2.48
N ILE A 2 0.07 3.32 3.19
CA ILE A 2 -1.08 2.42 3.41
C ILE A 2 -2.00 2.37 2.19
N LEU A 3 -2.21 3.47 1.45
CA LEU A 3 -2.93 3.44 0.16
C LEU A 3 -2.15 2.65 -0.89
N ALA A 4 -0.83 2.78 -0.89
CA ALA A 4 0.08 2.00 -1.70
C ALA A 4 0.03 0.51 -1.36
N LEU A 5 -0.10 0.16 -0.08
CA LEU A 5 -0.23 -1.23 0.37
C LEU A 5 -1.56 -1.85 -0.07
N VAL A 6 -2.66 -1.08 -0.06
CA VAL A 6 -3.99 -1.57 -0.52
C VAL A 6 -4.03 -1.70 -2.05
N LEU A 7 -3.46 -0.78 -2.81
CA LEU A 7 -3.29 -0.92 -4.26
C LEU A 7 -2.30 -2.04 -4.60
N SER A 8 -1.21 -2.18 -3.84
CA SER A 8 -0.25 -3.29 -3.97
C SER A 8 -0.88 -4.62 -3.59
N LEU A 9 -1.70 -4.70 -2.53
CA LEU A 9 -2.42 -5.92 -2.16
C LEU A 9 -3.43 -6.33 -3.24
N CYS A 10 -4.11 -5.39 -3.89
CA CYS A 10 -4.99 -5.67 -5.02
C CYS A 10 -4.24 -6.16 -6.27
N LEU A 11 -3.00 -5.70 -6.50
CA LEU A 11 -2.15 -6.19 -7.59
C LEU A 11 -1.54 -7.57 -7.29
N ILE A 12 -1.32 -7.90 -6.02
CA ILE A 12 -0.68 -9.15 -5.59
C ILE A 12 -1.67 -10.31 -5.47
N THR A 13 -2.96 -10.06 -5.24
CA THR A 13 -3.97 -11.13 -5.14
C THR A 13 -4.41 -11.69 -6.48
N GLY A 14 -3.80 -11.31 -7.61
CA GLY A 14 -3.97 -12.01 -8.90
C GLY A 14 -5.41 -12.29 -9.33
N CYS A 15 -6.38 -11.52 -8.83
CA CYS A 15 -7.76 -11.60 -9.29
C CYS A 15 -7.87 -10.84 -10.62
N SER A 16 -7.67 -11.56 -11.71
CA SER A 16 -8.16 -11.18 -13.03
C SER A 16 -9.70 -11.11 -13.00
N LEU A 17 -10.21 -9.96 -12.52
CA LEU A 17 -11.64 -9.64 -12.58
C LEU A 17 -11.87 -8.51 -13.58
N PHE A 18 -11.59 -8.80 -14.87
CA PHE A 18 -12.29 -8.14 -15.95
C PHE A 18 -12.70 -9.18 -17.01
N PRO A 19 -13.92 -9.71 -16.95
CA PRO A 19 -14.51 -10.26 -18.13
C PRO A 19 -14.92 -9.09 -19.04
N ASN A 20 -14.43 -9.09 -20.27
CA ASN A 20 -15.01 -8.31 -21.35
C ASN A 20 -16.50 -8.66 -21.48
N SER A 21 -17.38 -7.76 -21.07
CA SER A 21 -18.78 -7.77 -21.48
C SER A 21 -19.33 -6.35 -21.45
N THR A 22 -19.82 -5.93 -22.61
CA THR A 22 -20.62 -4.74 -22.87
C THR A 22 -21.79 -4.60 -21.90
N PRO A 23 -22.14 -3.38 -21.44
CA PRO A 23 -23.23 -3.20 -20.50
C PRO A 23 -24.58 -3.22 -21.18
N GLU A 24 -25.38 -4.20 -20.91
CA GLU A 24 -26.84 -4.13 -21.04
C GLU A 24 -27.43 -3.58 -19.75
N ALA A 25 -28.36 -2.64 -19.94
CA ALA A 25 -28.97 -1.88 -18.86
C ALA A 25 -29.98 -2.72 -18.08
N GLU A 26 -29.68 -3.06 -16.84
CA GLU A 26 -30.71 -3.52 -15.89
C GLU A 26 -30.97 -2.46 -14.81
N LYS A 27 -32.27 -2.18 -14.65
CA LYS A 27 -32.84 -1.22 -13.71
C LYS A 27 -32.59 -1.68 -12.27
N ASN A 28 -31.87 -0.90 -11.51
CA ASN A 28 -31.68 -1.11 -10.07
C ASN A 28 -32.80 -0.49 -9.26
N THR A 29 -33.51 -1.37 -8.60
CA THR A 29 -34.37 -1.10 -7.45
C THR A 29 -33.65 -1.60 -6.21
N VAL A 30 -32.77 -0.84 -5.62
CA VAL A 30 -32.32 -0.94 -4.19
C VAL A 30 -31.54 0.33 -3.86
N LEU A 31 -32.17 1.29 -3.24
CA LEU A 31 -31.57 2.35 -2.40
C LEU A 31 -32.67 3.18 -1.73
N GLU A 32 -33.53 2.50 -0.98
CA GLU A 32 -34.40 3.15 0.00
C GLU A 32 -34.31 2.36 1.31
N THR A 33 -33.30 2.57 2.09
CA THR A 33 -33.34 2.29 3.55
C THR A 33 -32.04 2.77 4.19
N THR A 34 -31.89 4.06 4.43
CA THR A 34 -31.16 4.62 5.57
C THR A 34 -31.29 6.15 5.61
N ALA A 35 -32.51 6.63 5.85
CA ALA A 35 -32.70 8.01 6.23
C ALA A 35 -33.83 8.06 7.29
N LYS A 36 -33.48 7.61 8.51
CA LYS A 36 -34.39 7.90 9.65
C LYS A 36 -33.60 7.84 10.97
N ALA A 37 -32.94 8.92 11.30
CA ALA A 37 -32.69 9.38 12.68
C ALA A 37 -31.95 10.71 12.67
N ALA A 38 -32.65 11.83 12.59
CA ALA A 38 -32.19 13.08 13.21
C ALA A 38 -33.45 13.93 13.50
N GLY A 39 -33.54 14.32 14.76
CA GLY A 39 -34.74 14.85 15.38
C GLY A 39 -35.14 16.25 14.96
N ASN A 40 -36.35 16.59 15.38
CA ASN A 40 -37.03 17.88 15.32
C ASN A 40 -36.13 19.06 15.68
N GLY A 41 -36.00 19.99 14.73
CA GLY A 41 -35.52 21.34 14.95
C GLY A 41 -36.16 22.26 13.90
N SER A 42 -36.97 23.19 14.36
CA SER A 42 -37.51 24.42 13.79
C SER A 42 -37.48 24.61 12.25
N LEU A 43 -38.65 24.95 11.73
CA LEU A 43 -38.89 25.47 10.39
C LEU A 43 -37.96 26.67 10.09
N GLU A 44 -36.87 26.38 9.36
CA GLU A 44 -36.11 27.41 8.67
C GLU A 44 -36.59 27.50 7.21
N ASP A 45 -36.58 28.73 6.70
CA ASP A 45 -36.97 29.23 5.39
C ASP A 45 -36.59 28.28 4.22
N PRO A 46 -37.34 28.18 3.12
CA PRO A 46 -36.96 27.34 1.98
C PRO A 46 -35.59 27.79 1.48
N ALA A 47 -34.59 26.93 1.67
CA ALA A 47 -33.18 27.17 1.44
C ALA A 47 -32.95 27.88 0.11
N ALA A 48 -32.44 29.10 0.16
CA ALA A 48 -31.94 29.83 -0.98
C ALA A 48 -30.98 28.89 -1.74
N GLN A 49 -31.18 28.70 -3.04
CA GLN A 49 -30.27 27.93 -3.85
C GLN A 49 -28.86 28.50 -3.64
N PRO A 50 -27.84 27.65 -3.38
CA PRO A 50 -26.51 28.15 -3.15
C PRO A 50 -26.07 29.02 -4.34
N ASP A 51 -25.42 30.15 -4.04
CA ASP A 51 -24.89 31.03 -5.09
C ASP A 51 -24.03 30.21 -6.06
N LYS A 52 -24.33 30.35 -7.33
CA LYS A 52 -23.63 29.62 -8.39
C LYS A 52 -22.09 29.79 -8.30
N THR A 53 -21.63 30.94 -7.86
CA THR A 53 -20.23 31.25 -7.66
C THR A 53 -19.64 30.42 -6.50
N ALA A 54 -20.37 30.32 -5.38
CA ALA A 54 -19.98 29.51 -4.25
C ALA A 54 -19.95 28.01 -4.58
N LEU A 55 -20.93 27.54 -5.35
CA LEU A 55 -20.99 26.15 -5.84
C LEU A 55 -19.75 25.82 -6.69
N LEU A 56 -19.45 26.62 -7.70
CA LEU A 56 -18.30 26.40 -8.58
C LEU A 56 -16.96 26.48 -7.82
N ALA A 57 -16.85 27.39 -6.85
CA ALA A 57 -15.65 27.50 -6.03
C ALA A 57 -15.44 26.27 -5.15
N ALA A 58 -16.49 25.75 -4.51
CA ALA A 58 -16.42 24.55 -3.68
C ALA A 58 -16.06 23.31 -4.52
N GLN A 59 -16.69 23.14 -5.68
CA GLN A 59 -16.39 22.03 -6.59
C GLN A 59 -14.95 22.08 -7.09
N LYS A 60 -14.46 23.26 -7.47
CA LYS A 60 -13.05 23.42 -7.87
C LYS A 60 -12.07 23.13 -6.72
N ALA A 61 -12.40 23.57 -5.51
CA ALA A 61 -11.57 23.30 -4.33
C ALA A 61 -11.49 21.79 -4.03
N PHE A 62 -12.62 21.07 -4.17
CA PHE A 62 -12.66 19.62 -4.01
C PHE A 62 -11.81 18.90 -5.07
N ASP A 63 -11.93 19.30 -6.35
CA ASP A 63 -11.13 18.71 -7.43
C ASP A 63 -9.63 18.93 -7.20
N GLN A 64 -9.23 20.13 -6.77
CA GLN A 64 -7.84 20.42 -6.42
C GLN A 64 -7.34 19.59 -5.23
N PHE A 65 -8.18 19.44 -4.20
CA PHE A 65 -7.86 18.62 -3.04
C PHE A 65 -7.62 17.16 -3.44
N THR A 66 -8.54 16.56 -4.20
CA THR A 66 -8.42 15.16 -4.62
C THR A 66 -7.27 14.94 -5.59
N GLU A 67 -7.01 15.88 -6.50
CA GLU A 67 -5.84 15.84 -7.38
C GLU A 67 -4.52 15.90 -6.61
N ASN A 68 -4.42 16.81 -5.64
CA ASN A 68 -3.22 16.92 -4.80
C ASN A 68 -3.01 15.67 -3.95
N LEU A 69 -4.08 15.14 -3.33
CA LEU A 69 -4.02 13.90 -2.57
C LEU A 69 -3.55 12.73 -3.43
N PHE A 70 -4.11 12.59 -4.64
CA PHE A 70 -3.68 11.55 -5.58
C PHE A 70 -2.18 11.66 -5.92
N LYS A 71 -1.69 12.87 -6.22
CA LYS A 71 -0.27 13.09 -6.54
C LYS A 71 0.64 12.75 -5.37
N GLN A 72 0.27 13.17 -4.15
CA GLN A 72 1.02 12.87 -2.94
C GLN A 72 1.09 11.37 -2.69
N GLU A 73 -0.04 10.68 -2.76
CA GLU A 73 -0.11 9.23 -2.54
C GLU A 73 0.65 8.44 -3.62
N ALA A 74 0.52 8.83 -4.89
CA ALA A 74 1.25 8.18 -5.98
C ALA A 74 2.77 8.36 -5.87
N ALA A 75 3.22 9.51 -5.38
CA ALA A 75 4.64 9.86 -5.25
C ALA A 75 5.31 9.32 -3.98
N GLN A 76 4.58 8.74 -3.04
CA GLN A 76 5.13 8.24 -1.77
C GLN A 76 6.19 7.13 -1.92
N SER A 77 6.08 6.34 -2.99
CA SER A 77 6.97 5.23 -3.26
C SER A 77 7.17 5.09 -4.76
N LEU A 78 8.42 5.03 -5.21
CA LEU A 78 8.73 4.78 -6.61
C LEU A 78 8.08 3.50 -7.14
N LEU A 79 8.03 2.46 -6.33
CA LEU A 79 7.42 1.18 -6.72
C LEU A 79 5.92 1.37 -6.98
N THR A 80 5.21 2.06 -6.07
CA THR A 80 3.80 2.40 -6.26
C THR A 80 3.57 3.29 -7.46
N LEU A 81 4.39 4.34 -7.62
CA LEU A 81 4.32 5.28 -8.73
C LEU A 81 4.42 4.54 -10.06
N HIS A 82 5.41 3.67 -10.19
CA HIS A 82 5.69 2.91 -11.40
C HIS A 82 4.52 1.98 -11.80
N TYR A 83 3.91 1.29 -10.82
CA TYR A 83 2.77 0.40 -11.08
C TYR A 83 1.43 1.14 -11.21
N THR A 84 1.36 2.42 -10.81
CA THR A 84 0.13 3.21 -10.89
C THR A 84 0.10 4.06 -12.18
N LEU A 85 1.23 4.64 -12.59
CA LEU A 85 1.31 5.60 -13.69
C LEU A 85 2.45 5.23 -14.65
N ALA A 86 2.09 5.00 -15.92
CA ALA A 86 3.08 4.80 -16.97
C ALA A 86 3.83 6.10 -17.33
N ASP A 87 3.22 7.26 -17.12
CA ASP A 87 3.79 8.59 -17.38
C ASP A 87 3.48 9.56 -16.23
N PRO A 88 4.23 9.50 -15.12
CA PRO A 88 4.05 10.39 -13.97
C PRO A 88 4.22 11.87 -14.31
N GLU A 89 5.08 12.20 -15.30
CA GLU A 89 5.37 13.57 -15.70
C GLU A 89 4.12 14.27 -16.28
N SER A 90 3.24 13.52 -16.97
CA SER A 90 1.96 14.04 -17.48
C SER A 90 1.00 14.50 -16.39
N TYR A 91 1.17 13.97 -15.18
CA TYR A 91 0.44 14.37 -13.97
C TYR A 91 1.18 15.44 -13.15
N GLY A 92 2.35 15.90 -13.63
CA GLY A 92 3.18 16.86 -12.91
C GLY A 92 3.96 16.26 -11.74
N ILE A 93 4.11 14.92 -11.69
CA ILE A 93 4.93 14.22 -10.70
C ILE A 93 6.32 14.04 -11.28
N THR A 94 7.27 14.89 -10.86
CA THR A 94 8.64 14.92 -11.35
C THR A 94 9.69 14.69 -10.27
N ASP A 95 9.28 14.82 -8.99
CA ASP A 95 10.12 14.64 -7.83
C ASP A 95 9.52 13.57 -6.92
N TYR A 96 10.27 12.50 -6.69
CA TYR A 96 9.89 11.36 -5.86
C TYR A 96 11.13 10.63 -5.34
N ASP A 97 10.99 10.01 -4.16
CA ASP A 97 12.07 9.19 -3.60
C ASP A 97 12.27 7.93 -4.45
N ARG A 98 13.52 7.67 -4.85
CA ARG A 98 13.91 6.54 -5.69
C ARG A 98 14.41 5.36 -4.90
N THR A 99 14.04 5.26 -3.64
CA THR A 99 14.38 4.16 -2.74
C THR A 99 13.14 3.35 -2.39
N LEU A 100 13.32 2.22 -1.71
CA LEU A 100 12.23 1.45 -1.12
C LEU A 100 11.67 2.10 0.16
N GLY A 101 12.30 3.19 0.63
CA GLY A 101 11.96 3.79 1.92
C GLY A 101 12.33 2.90 3.10
N THR A 102 11.55 2.99 4.16
CA THR A 102 11.66 2.17 5.38
C THR A 102 10.31 1.60 5.80
N ALA A 103 10.33 0.59 6.66
CA ALA A 103 9.14 -0.07 7.23
C ALA A 103 9.19 0.00 8.77
N LEU A 104 9.47 1.18 9.31
CA LEU A 104 9.49 1.42 10.76
C LEU A 104 8.08 1.72 11.28
N ALA A 105 7.82 1.45 12.57
CA ALA A 105 6.55 1.81 13.21
C ALA A 105 6.30 3.33 13.18
N GLU A 106 7.35 4.13 13.28
CA GLU A 106 7.32 5.59 13.19
C GLU A 106 6.86 6.09 11.81
N ASP A 107 7.13 5.34 10.75
CA ASP A 107 6.65 5.67 9.40
C ASP A 107 5.13 5.53 9.34
N THR A 108 4.59 4.41 9.86
CA THR A 108 3.14 4.20 9.97
C THR A 108 2.45 5.23 10.86
N GLN A 109 3.09 5.64 11.98
CA GLN A 109 2.57 6.71 12.84
C GLN A 109 2.50 8.05 12.12
N ARG A 110 3.54 8.40 11.36
CA ARG A 110 3.54 9.64 10.54
C ARG A 110 2.43 9.60 9.48
N ASP A 111 2.24 8.46 8.82
CA ASP A 111 1.17 8.29 7.83
C ASP A 111 -0.21 8.39 8.48
N MET A 112 -0.36 7.91 9.71
CA MET A 112 -1.58 8.04 10.49
C MET A 112 -1.89 9.50 10.84
N GLU A 113 -0.87 10.30 11.23
CA GLU A 113 -1.06 11.73 11.48
C GLU A 113 -1.44 12.48 10.19
N ASN A 114 -0.84 12.12 9.06
CA ASN A 114 -1.22 12.67 7.76
C ASN A 114 -2.69 12.31 7.42
N ALA A 115 -3.11 11.07 7.67
CA ALA A 115 -4.49 10.63 7.45
C ALA A 115 -5.50 11.40 8.34
N LYS A 116 -5.15 11.70 9.59
CA LYS A 116 -5.95 12.56 10.48
C LYS A 116 -6.13 13.97 9.89
N GLN A 117 -5.05 14.54 9.34
CA GLN A 117 -5.12 15.87 8.70
C GLN A 117 -5.98 15.82 7.44
N VAL A 118 -5.78 14.84 6.55
CA VAL A 118 -6.62 14.66 5.35
C VAL A 118 -8.08 14.49 5.72
N LYS A 119 -8.39 13.74 6.79
CA LYS A 119 -9.76 13.59 7.30
C LYS A 119 -10.35 14.90 7.77
N ALA A 120 -9.58 15.70 8.51
CA ALA A 120 -10.04 17.01 8.98
C ALA A 120 -10.32 17.98 7.82
N ASP A 121 -9.45 17.98 6.81
CA ASP A 121 -9.65 18.82 5.61
C ASP A 121 -10.89 18.38 4.81
N LEU A 122 -11.10 17.07 4.69
CA LEU A 122 -12.26 16.50 4.01
C LEU A 122 -13.55 16.83 4.77
N ASP A 123 -13.57 16.72 6.10
CA ASP A 123 -14.74 17.01 6.94
C ASP A 123 -15.10 18.50 6.97
N ALA A 124 -14.15 19.38 6.69
CA ALA A 124 -14.41 20.82 6.60
C ALA A 124 -15.16 21.22 5.32
N MET A 125 -15.29 20.32 4.35
CA MET A 125 -15.94 20.60 3.08
C MET A 125 -17.46 20.54 3.19
N ASP A 126 -18.16 21.51 2.59
CA ASP A 126 -19.62 21.50 2.51
C ASP A 126 -20.10 20.55 1.40
N THR A 127 -20.47 19.34 1.78
CA THR A 127 -20.93 18.30 0.85
C THR A 127 -22.18 18.68 0.05
N ARG A 128 -22.98 19.68 0.50
CA ARG A 128 -24.16 20.17 -0.22
C ARG A 128 -23.81 20.93 -1.50
N LEU A 129 -22.56 21.41 -1.59
CA LEU A 129 -22.03 22.15 -2.73
C LEU A 129 -21.30 21.24 -3.74
N LEU A 130 -21.10 19.98 -3.43
CA LEU A 130 -20.43 19.02 -4.30
C LEU A 130 -21.36 18.53 -5.42
N SER A 131 -20.81 18.23 -6.58
CA SER A 131 -21.52 17.51 -7.62
C SER A 131 -21.80 16.07 -7.18
N LYS A 132 -22.70 15.37 -7.88
CA LYS A 132 -23.04 13.99 -7.57
C LYS A 132 -21.80 13.06 -7.60
N ASP A 133 -20.92 13.26 -8.58
CA ASP A 133 -19.70 12.44 -8.73
C ASP A 133 -18.67 12.79 -7.65
N GLN A 134 -18.53 14.08 -7.31
CA GLN A 134 -17.67 14.52 -6.21
C GLN A 134 -18.16 14.01 -4.86
N LEU A 135 -19.49 14.00 -4.65
CA LEU A 135 -20.07 13.44 -3.42
C LEU A 135 -19.81 11.93 -3.29
N LEU A 136 -19.83 11.19 -4.40
CA LEU A 136 -19.44 9.78 -4.42
C LEU A 136 -17.97 9.63 -4.02
N THR A 137 -17.07 10.41 -4.63
CA THR A 137 -15.63 10.42 -4.31
C THR A 137 -15.40 10.77 -2.83
N TYR A 138 -16.07 11.81 -2.32
CA TYR A 138 -16.04 12.19 -0.91
C TYR A 138 -16.44 11.03 0.00
N THR A 139 -17.52 10.33 -0.34
CA THR A 139 -18.05 9.22 0.47
C THR A 139 -17.06 8.07 0.52
N ILE A 140 -16.44 7.71 -0.63
CA ILE A 140 -15.42 6.66 -0.72
C ILE A 140 -14.20 7.04 0.10
N LEU A 141 -13.65 8.24 -0.09
CA LEU A 141 -12.48 8.72 0.65
C LEU A 141 -12.74 8.77 2.15
N SER A 142 -13.90 9.31 2.57
CA SER A 142 -14.27 9.39 3.98
C SER A 142 -14.38 8.00 4.62
N SER A 143 -15.00 7.05 3.93
CA SER A 143 -15.11 5.66 4.39
C SER A 143 -13.74 5.00 4.52
N TYR A 144 -12.90 5.17 3.51
CA TYR A 144 -11.55 4.63 3.49
C TYR A 144 -10.69 5.18 4.64
N ILE A 145 -10.65 6.51 4.80
CA ILE A 145 -9.88 7.16 5.86
C ILE A 145 -10.39 6.78 7.25
N ASN A 146 -11.70 6.68 7.45
CA ASN A 146 -12.28 6.23 8.72
C ASN A 146 -11.84 4.79 9.06
N THR A 147 -11.83 3.90 8.05
CA THR A 147 -11.34 2.53 8.24
C THR A 147 -9.86 2.54 8.61
N LEU A 148 -9.04 3.32 7.92
CA LEU A 148 -7.63 3.46 8.22
C LEU A 148 -7.40 3.97 9.65
N LEU A 149 -8.08 5.03 10.06
CA LEU A 149 -7.97 5.61 11.40
C LEU A 149 -8.42 4.66 12.50
N SER A 150 -9.21 3.63 12.19
CA SER A 150 -9.58 2.60 13.17
C SER A 150 -8.41 1.72 13.62
N SER A 151 -7.29 1.73 12.89
CA SER A 151 -6.04 1.04 13.26
C SER A 151 -5.04 1.93 14.02
N ASP A 152 -5.40 3.17 14.35
CA ASP A 152 -4.54 4.08 15.11
C ASP A 152 -4.12 3.48 16.46
N GLY A 153 -2.82 3.47 16.75
CA GLY A 153 -2.22 2.82 17.92
C GLY A 153 -2.07 1.29 17.80
N LEU A 154 -2.27 0.73 16.61
CA LEU A 154 -2.12 -0.70 16.34
C LEU A 154 -1.00 -0.99 15.32
N GLU A 155 -0.07 -0.08 15.11
CA GLU A 155 0.98 -0.15 14.08
C GLU A 155 1.81 -1.43 14.21
N LEU A 156 2.12 -1.84 15.45
CA LEU A 156 2.89 -3.06 15.73
C LEU A 156 2.11 -4.36 15.52
N TYR A 157 0.81 -4.29 15.19
CA TYR A 157 0.02 -5.47 14.83
C TYR A 157 0.18 -5.84 13.35
N ASP A 158 0.70 -4.93 12.53
CA ASP A 158 1.01 -5.23 11.14
C ASP A 158 2.04 -6.37 11.03
N GLN A 159 1.94 -7.14 9.94
CA GLN A 159 2.78 -8.31 9.69
C GLN A 159 3.39 -8.23 8.29
N PRO A 160 4.38 -7.36 8.10
CA PRO A 160 5.04 -7.19 6.79
C PRO A 160 5.78 -8.47 6.35
N LEU A 161 6.27 -9.25 7.31
CA LEU A 161 6.85 -10.57 7.05
C LEU A 161 5.83 -11.66 7.36
N SER A 162 5.63 -12.59 6.42
CA SER A 162 4.70 -13.71 6.62
C SER A 162 5.11 -14.94 5.82
N THR A 163 4.53 -16.08 6.15
CA THR A 163 4.87 -17.36 5.52
C THR A 163 4.46 -17.46 4.05
N THR A 164 3.49 -16.66 3.59
CA THR A 164 2.90 -16.79 2.26
C THR A 164 2.99 -15.49 1.46
N LEU A 165 2.51 -14.39 2.02
CA LEU A 165 2.39 -13.10 1.33
C LEU A 165 3.28 -12.01 1.95
N GLY A 166 4.37 -12.40 2.64
CA GLY A 166 5.31 -11.45 3.20
C GLY A 166 6.13 -10.74 2.14
N ILE A 167 6.54 -9.52 2.46
CA ILE A 167 7.33 -8.67 1.56
C ILE A 167 8.64 -9.34 1.12
N GLN A 168 9.21 -10.22 1.97
CA GLN A 168 10.40 -10.99 1.62
C GLN A 168 10.21 -11.90 0.40
N SER A 169 8.97 -12.30 0.11
CA SER A 169 8.66 -13.12 -1.07
C SER A 169 8.08 -12.30 -2.22
N GLN A 170 7.45 -11.18 -1.94
CA GLN A 170 6.75 -10.37 -2.94
C GLN A 170 7.66 -9.35 -3.62
N LEU A 171 8.55 -8.71 -2.86
CA LEU A 171 9.44 -7.69 -3.40
C LEU A 171 10.33 -8.21 -4.55
N PRO A 172 10.93 -9.43 -4.48
CA PRO A 172 11.68 -9.97 -5.62
C PRO A 172 10.83 -10.16 -6.87
N ILE A 173 9.55 -10.55 -6.72
CA ILE A 173 8.62 -10.71 -7.85
C ILE A 173 8.33 -9.34 -8.47
N LEU A 174 7.98 -8.35 -7.66
CA LEU A 174 7.75 -6.98 -8.14
C LEU A 174 8.97 -6.42 -8.87
N LEU A 175 10.18 -6.63 -8.34
CA LEU A 175 11.42 -6.24 -9.01
C LEU A 175 11.62 -7.01 -10.32
N SER A 176 11.27 -8.27 -10.41
CA SER A 176 11.41 -9.06 -11.64
C SER A 176 10.44 -8.63 -12.74
N GLU A 177 9.29 -8.10 -12.37
CA GLU A 177 8.22 -7.66 -13.27
C GLU A 177 8.25 -6.15 -13.55
N TYR A 178 9.18 -5.41 -12.92
CA TYR A 178 9.31 -3.95 -13.09
C TYR A 178 9.60 -3.58 -14.54
N THR A 179 8.62 -3.05 -15.25
CA THR A 179 8.69 -2.78 -16.70
C THR A 179 9.58 -1.57 -16.99
N PHE A 180 10.39 -1.65 -18.04
CA PHE A 180 11.19 -0.51 -18.51
C PHE A 180 10.50 0.15 -19.71
N TYR A 181 9.81 1.25 -19.49
CA TYR A 181 9.19 2.06 -20.55
C TYR A 181 10.20 3.04 -21.17
N LYS A 182 11.12 3.55 -20.38
CA LYS A 182 12.16 4.50 -20.77
C LYS A 182 13.48 4.21 -20.02
N LYS A 183 14.56 4.79 -20.50
CA LYS A 183 15.91 4.60 -19.91
C LYS A 183 15.96 4.95 -18.41
N GLN A 184 15.18 5.96 -17.97
CA GLN A 184 15.10 6.36 -16.57
C GLN A 184 14.63 5.19 -15.67
N ASP A 185 13.71 4.36 -16.15
CA ASP A 185 13.16 3.24 -15.38
C ASP A 185 14.23 2.20 -15.04
N ILE A 186 15.29 2.08 -15.86
CA ILE A 186 16.43 1.21 -15.58
C ILE A 186 17.24 1.76 -14.40
N ASP A 187 17.50 3.06 -14.39
CA ASP A 187 18.23 3.70 -13.30
C ASP A 187 17.39 3.71 -12.00
N ASP A 188 16.10 3.90 -12.11
CA ASP A 188 15.14 3.83 -11.00
C ASP A 188 15.09 2.40 -10.41
N TYR A 189 14.99 1.36 -11.24
CA TYR A 189 15.06 -0.03 -10.79
C TYR A 189 16.38 -0.34 -10.05
N LEU A 190 17.51 0.11 -10.60
CA LEU A 190 18.82 -0.10 -9.96
C LEU A 190 18.91 0.63 -8.61
N SER A 191 18.27 1.78 -8.47
CA SER A 191 18.18 2.50 -7.20
C SER A 191 17.34 1.74 -6.17
N LEU A 192 16.15 1.22 -6.59
CA LEU A 192 15.33 0.36 -5.74
C LEU A 192 16.12 -0.87 -5.25
N LEU A 193 16.78 -1.57 -6.18
CA LEU A 193 17.55 -2.76 -5.85
C LEU A 193 18.72 -2.45 -4.89
N SER A 194 19.37 -1.29 -5.05
CA SER A 194 20.46 -0.86 -4.19
C SER A 194 20.00 -0.35 -2.81
N SER A 195 18.72 -0.07 -2.63
CA SER A 195 18.17 0.38 -1.33
C SER A 195 17.57 -0.75 -0.48
N ILE A 196 17.62 -1.99 -0.97
CA ILE A 196 16.98 -3.13 -0.31
C ILE A 196 17.58 -3.44 1.06
N ASP A 197 18.85 -3.17 1.26
CA ASP A 197 19.53 -3.33 2.55
C ASP A 197 18.92 -2.43 3.62
N THR A 198 18.78 -1.14 3.35
CA THR A 198 18.15 -0.19 4.28
C THR A 198 16.71 -0.60 4.58
N TYR A 199 15.97 -1.02 3.56
CA TYR A 199 14.59 -1.46 3.73
C TYR A 199 14.48 -2.72 4.60
N TYR A 200 15.33 -3.74 4.36
CA TYR A 200 15.30 -4.97 5.15
C TYR A 200 15.83 -4.79 6.58
N ASP A 201 16.82 -3.92 6.77
CA ASP A 201 17.28 -3.54 8.12
C ASP A 201 16.15 -2.87 8.92
N SER A 202 15.30 -2.06 8.26
CA SER A 202 14.12 -1.46 8.90
C SER A 202 13.04 -2.52 9.26
N LEU A 203 12.84 -3.54 8.43
CA LEU A 203 11.97 -4.68 8.75
C LEU A 203 12.45 -5.44 10.00
N ILE A 204 13.75 -5.67 10.13
CA ILE A 204 14.35 -6.31 11.31
C ILE A 204 14.12 -5.44 12.56
N ALA A 205 14.29 -4.12 12.43
CA ALA A 205 14.02 -3.18 13.52
C ALA A 205 12.54 -3.21 13.93
N PHE A 206 11.62 -3.21 12.97
CA PHE A 206 10.18 -3.32 13.22
C PHE A 206 9.81 -4.63 13.92
N GLU A 207 10.27 -5.78 13.44
CA GLU A 207 10.02 -7.07 14.08
C GLU A 207 10.65 -7.15 15.48
N THR A 208 11.77 -6.45 15.70
CA THR A 208 12.38 -6.34 17.04
C THR A 208 11.49 -5.53 17.97
N GLN A 209 10.91 -4.41 17.54
CA GLN A 209 9.96 -3.64 18.32
C GLN A 209 8.71 -4.46 18.65
N ARG A 210 8.17 -5.21 17.67
CA ARG A 210 7.05 -6.13 17.86
C ARG A 210 7.35 -7.18 18.93
N ALA A 211 8.53 -7.80 18.86
CA ALA A 211 8.95 -8.78 19.86
C ALA A 211 9.05 -8.18 21.26
N GLN A 212 9.58 -6.95 21.40
CA GLN A 212 9.64 -6.22 22.68
C GLN A 212 8.25 -5.87 23.22
N ALA A 213 7.29 -5.61 22.35
CA ALA A 213 5.89 -5.35 22.71
C ALA A 213 5.09 -6.64 23.00
N GLY A 214 5.69 -7.82 22.92
CA GLY A 214 5.02 -9.10 23.12
C GLY A 214 4.20 -9.56 21.90
N LEU A 215 4.42 -8.96 20.74
CA LEU A 215 3.75 -9.25 19.46
C LEU A 215 4.66 -10.02 18.47
N GLY A 216 5.79 -10.53 18.95
CA GLY A 216 6.79 -11.20 18.11
C GLY A 216 6.25 -12.45 17.42
N LEU A 217 6.84 -12.76 16.27
CA LEU A 217 6.55 -13.98 15.51
C LEU A 217 6.96 -15.22 16.29
N CYS A 218 6.15 -16.27 16.25
CA CYS A 218 6.53 -17.55 16.84
C CYS A 218 7.58 -18.27 15.96
N ASP A 219 8.35 -19.17 16.57
CA ASP A 219 9.49 -19.84 15.93
C ASP A 219 9.12 -20.56 14.63
N THR A 220 7.93 -21.20 14.58
CA THR A 220 7.45 -21.88 13.37
C THR A 220 7.26 -20.90 12.20
N VAL A 221 6.75 -19.70 12.48
CA VAL A 221 6.58 -18.65 11.44
C VAL A 221 7.94 -18.14 11.01
N ILE A 222 8.85 -17.86 11.95
CA ILE A 222 10.23 -17.45 11.67
C ILE A 222 10.93 -18.48 10.78
N ASP A 223 10.87 -19.77 11.12
CA ASP A 223 11.50 -20.84 10.34
C ASP A 223 10.96 -20.91 8.90
N ASN A 224 9.67 -20.70 8.71
CA ASN A 224 9.06 -20.68 7.38
C ASN A 224 9.53 -19.46 6.57
N ILE A 225 9.60 -18.29 7.18
CA ILE A 225 10.09 -17.05 6.53
C ILE A 225 11.57 -17.23 6.15
N ILE A 226 12.40 -17.71 7.07
CA ILE A 226 13.82 -18.00 6.79
C ILE A 226 13.97 -18.99 5.63
N ARG A 227 13.13 -20.03 5.59
CA ARG A 227 13.15 -20.99 4.48
C ARG A 227 12.85 -20.31 3.14
N SER A 228 11.89 -19.40 3.09
CA SER A 228 11.59 -18.63 1.87
C SER A 228 12.74 -17.69 1.51
N CYS A 229 13.36 -17.03 2.49
CA CYS A 229 14.51 -16.16 2.26
C CYS A 229 15.73 -16.90 1.69
N ASN A 230 16.00 -18.11 2.17
CA ASN A 230 17.12 -18.92 1.66
C ASN A 230 17.02 -19.22 0.16
N ALA A 231 15.83 -19.22 -0.42
CA ALA A 231 15.64 -19.41 -1.86
C ALA A 231 16.20 -18.26 -2.71
N TYR A 232 16.46 -17.11 -2.09
CA TYR A 232 17.01 -15.92 -2.74
C TYR A 232 18.53 -15.73 -2.52
N LEU A 233 19.18 -16.62 -1.76
CA LEU A 233 20.64 -16.61 -1.57
C LEU A 233 21.35 -17.26 -2.78
N ILE A 234 21.15 -16.65 -3.94
CA ILE A 234 21.71 -17.11 -5.22
C ILE A 234 22.54 -15.97 -5.79
N ASP A 235 23.77 -16.27 -6.20
CA ASP A 235 24.63 -15.28 -6.84
C ASP A 235 24.00 -14.70 -8.12
N ALA A 236 24.50 -13.53 -8.54
CA ALA A 236 23.92 -12.82 -9.67
C ALA A 236 23.99 -13.58 -11.00
N ASP A 237 24.93 -14.52 -11.18
CA ASP A 237 25.05 -15.29 -12.42
C ASP A 237 23.91 -16.31 -12.60
N HIS A 238 23.27 -16.70 -11.51
CA HIS A 238 22.18 -17.68 -11.47
C HIS A 238 20.85 -17.06 -11.00
N SER A 239 20.84 -15.75 -10.74
CA SER A 239 19.67 -15.05 -10.23
C SER A 239 18.63 -14.77 -11.34
N PHE A 240 17.37 -15.12 -11.09
CA PHE A 240 16.26 -14.76 -11.96
C PHE A 240 16.12 -13.22 -12.14
N LEU A 241 16.58 -12.41 -11.18
CA LEU A 241 16.61 -10.95 -11.33
C LEU A 241 17.60 -10.51 -12.41
N ALA A 242 18.73 -11.20 -12.56
CA ALA A 242 19.66 -10.90 -13.65
C ALA A 242 19.10 -11.34 -15.01
N GLU A 243 18.44 -12.48 -15.07
CA GLU A 243 17.82 -13.00 -16.29
C GLU A 243 16.69 -12.09 -16.78
N THR A 244 15.71 -11.77 -15.90
CA THR A 244 14.56 -10.92 -16.24
C THR A 244 15.00 -9.49 -16.56
N PHE A 245 16.00 -8.95 -15.86
CA PHE A 245 16.60 -7.66 -16.17
C PHE A 245 17.20 -7.64 -17.58
N ALA A 246 17.98 -8.66 -17.94
CA ALA A 246 18.59 -8.77 -19.25
C ALA A 246 17.55 -8.89 -20.38
N SER A 247 16.44 -9.59 -20.13
CA SER A 247 15.32 -9.67 -21.08
C SER A 247 14.70 -8.31 -21.31
N ARG A 248 14.32 -7.60 -20.25
CA ARG A 248 13.68 -6.27 -20.32
C ARG A 248 14.56 -5.20 -20.99
N LEU A 249 15.88 -5.26 -20.79
CA LEU A 249 16.82 -4.37 -21.52
C LEU A 249 16.75 -4.52 -23.04
N ASN A 250 16.37 -5.69 -23.53
CA ASN A 250 16.27 -5.91 -24.97
C ASN A 250 14.99 -5.33 -25.58
N GLU A 251 14.01 -5.01 -24.77
CA GLU A 251 12.73 -4.44 -25.18
C GLU A 251 12.78 -2.91 -25.29
N ILE A 252 13.84 -2.28 -24.74
CA ILE A 252 14.03 -0.83 -24.85
C ILE A 252 14.76 -0.47 -26.13
N ASP A 253 14.13 0.39 -26.91
CA ASP A 253 14.74 0.96 -28.12
C ASP A 253 15.84 1.98 -27.79
N GLY A 254 16.83 2.10 -28.66
CA GLY A 254 17.86 3.14 -28.60
C GLY A 254 19.03 2.88 -27.65
N LEU A 255 19.09 1.74 -26.93
CA LEU A 255 20.24 1.34 -26.14
C LEU A 255 21.26 0.61 -27.02
N SER A 256 22.52 1.10 -27.02
CA SER A 256 23.64 0.42 -27.64
C SER A 256 24.02 -0.86 -26.88
N ASP A 257 24.68 -1.80 -27.53
CA ASP A 257 25.17 -3.03 -26.90
C ASP A 257 26.11 -2.74 -25.72
N GLN A 258 26.91 -1.67 -25.81
CA GLN A 258 27.79 -1.24 -24.73
C GLN A 258 26.99 -0.73 -23.52
N GLU A 259 25.91 0.02 -23.72
CA GLU A 259 25.04 0.48 -22.64
C GLU A 259 24.33 -0.70 -21.99
N LYS A 260 23.80 -1.64 -22.78
CA LYS A 260 23.18 -2.87 -22.27
C LYS A 260 24.17 -3.69 -21.44
N ALA A 261 25.41 -3.84 -21.89
CA ALA A 261 26.44 -4.53 -21.13
C ALA A 261 26.76 -3.82 -19.80
N ASN A 262 26.84 -2.49 -19.81
CA ASN A 262 27.07 -1.69 -18.61
C ASN A 262 25.91 -1.81 -17.60
N TYR A 263 24.66 -1.77 -18.07
CA TYR A 263 23.49 -1.94 -17.19
C TYR A 263 23.42 -3.35 -16.60
N LYS A 264 23.71 -4.39 -17.37
CA LYS A 264 23.80 -5.76 -16.86
C LYS A 264 24.87 -5.89 -15.78
N ALA A 265 26.03 -5.26 -15.96
CA ALA A 265 27.09 -5.27 -14.96
C ALA A 265 26.67 -4.53 -13.67
N LYS A 266 25.97 -3.38 -13.77
CA LYS A 266 25.42 -2.66 -12.63
C LYS A 266 24.39 -3.51 -11.88
N ASN A 267 23.48 -4.17 -12.61
CA ASN A 267 22.45 -5.03 -12.00
C ASN A 267 23.09 -6.21 -11.25
N LYS A 268 24.07 -6.89 -11.88
CA LYS A 268 24.80 -7.97 -11.23
C LYS A 268 25.47 -7.49 -9.94
N LYS A 269 26.15 -6.35 -9.99
CA LYS A 269 26.79 -5.75 -8.83
C LYS A 269 25.76 -5.45 -7.72
N ALA A 270 24.59 -4.88 -8.06
CA ALA A 270 23.55 -4.57 -7.09
C ALA A 270 22.95 -5.85 -6.45
N ILE A 271 22.83 -6.94 -7.21
CA ILE A 271 22.40 -8.23 -6.67
C ILE A 271 23.43 -8.75 -5.65
N ASP A 272 24.71 -8.76 -6.02
CA ASP A 272 25.78 -9.33 -5.17
C ASP A 272 26.11 -8.45 -3.95
N GLU A 273 26.02 -7.11 -4.08
CA GLU A 273 26.40 -6.17 -3.02
C GLU A 273 25.24 -5.74 -2.12
N HIS A 274 23.98 -5.81 -2.58
CA HIS A 274 22.81 -5.33 -1.85
C HIS A 274 21.76 -6.41 -1.65
N PHE A 275 21.27 -7.05 -2.73
CA PHE A 275 20.13 -7.97 -2.64
C PHE A 275 20.45 -9.21 -1.80
N VAL A 276 21.51 -9.95 -2.14
CA VAL A 276 21.87 -11.17 -1.41
C VAL A 276 22.26 -10.86 0.04
N PRO A 277 23.14 -9.86 0.33
CA PRO A 277 23.46 -9.49 1.71
C PRO A 277 22.26 -9.01 2.54
N ALA A 278 21.27 -8.36 1.92
CA ALA A 278 20.04 -7.96 2.62
C ALA A 278 19.25 -9.17 3.14
N TYR A 279 19.14 -10.22 2.32
CA TYR A 279 18.53 -11.49 2.76
C TYR A 279 19.32 -12.21 3.84
N GLU A 280 20.65 -12.22 3.75
CA GLU A 280 21.52 -12.79 4.79
C GLU A 280 21.31 -12.08 6.14
N ARG A 281 21.23 -10.74 6.12
CA ARG A 281 20.94 -9.95 7.32
C ARG A 281 19.53 -10.20 7.85
N LEU A 282 18.53 -10.26 6.96
CA LEU A 282 17.15 -10.56 7.35
C LEU A 282 17.06 -11.92 8.05
N ILE A 283 17.67 -12.96 7.49
CA ILE A 283 17.74 -14.29 8.11
C ILE A 283 18.41 -14.21 9.48
N THR A 284 19.57 -13.56 9.58
CA THR A 284 20.30 -13.41 10.85
C THR A 284 19.47 -12.66 11.90
N GLY A 285 18.81 -11.58 11.49
CA GLY A 285 17.92 -10.82 12.37
C GLY A 285 16.75 -11.66 12.89
N LEU A 286 16.10 -12.41 12.00
CA LEU A 286 15.00 -13.31 12.36
C LEU A 286 15.43 -14.45 13.28
N GLU A 287 16.61 -15.04 13.06
CA GLU A 287 17.18 -16.04 13.98
C GLU A 287 17.38 -15.47 15.38
N GLY A 288 17.83 -14.22 15.49
CA GLY A 288 17.95 -13.50 16.75
C GLY A 288 16.63 -13.22 17.48
N LEU A 289 15.50 -13.36 16.79
CA LEU A 289 14.16 -13.18 17.35
C LEU A 289 13.49 -14.49 17.81
N LYS A 290 14.06 -15.66 17.51
CA LYS A 290 13.55 -16.95 17.97
C LYS A 290 13.44 -17.00 19.48
N GLY A 291 12.40 -17.64 19.99
CA GLY A 291 12.09 -17.74 21.41
C GLY A 291 11.48 -16.47 22.04
N LYS A 292 11.36 -15.37 21.30
CA LYS A 292 10.75 -14.13 21.81
C LYS A 292 9.25 -14.05 21.54
N GLY A 293 8.73 -14.71 20.52
CA GLY A 293 7.31 -14.81 20.23
C GLY A 293 6.68 -16.01 20.92
N THR A 294 5.71 -15.75 21.79
CA THR A 294 5.05 -16.81 22.59
C THR A 294 3.66 -17.19 22.10
N ASN A 295 3.09 -16.40 21.18
CA ASN A 295 1.76 -16.65 20.63
C ASN A 295 1.82 -17.46 19.34
N ASP A 296 1.45 -18.74 19.42
CA ASP A 296 1.30 -19.67 18.29
C ASP A 296 -0.16 -19.91 17.87
N LYS A 297 -1.11 -19.17 18.49
CA LYS A 297 -2.55 -19.40 18.35
C LYS A 297 -3.24 -18.36 17.48
N GLY A 298 -2.50 -17.33 17.00
CA GLY A 298 -2.97 -16.31 16.10
C GLY A 298 -3.48 -15.02 16.77
N LEU A 299 -4.00 -14.13 15.93
CA LEU A 299 -4.26 -12.73 16.26
C LEU A 299 -5.19 -12.52 17.45
N TYR A 300 -6.20 -13.37 17.62
CA TYR A 300 -7.17 -13.29 18.73
C TYR A 300 -6.51 -13.33 20.13
N TYR A 301 -5.35 -13.92 20.25
CA TYR A 301 -4.66 -14.10 21.55
C TYR A 301 -3.69 -12.96 21.87
N TYR A 302 -3.58 -11.96 21.02
CA TYR A 302 -2.90 -10.70 21.35
C TYR A 302 -3.87 -9.73 22.06
N PRO A 303 -3.38 -8.81 22.90
CA PRO A 303 -4.23 -7.90 23.69
C PRO A 303 -5.27 -7.14 22.87
N GLU A 304 -4.87 -6.48 21.78
CA GLU A 304 -5.76 -5.73 20.87
C GLU A 304 -6.02 -6.50 19.56
N GLY A 305 -5.71 -7.81 19.53
CA GLY A 305 -5.78 -8.61 18.31
C GLY A 305 -7.19 -8.67 17.71
N ARG A 306 -8.24 -8.61 18.56
CA ARG A 306 -9.62 -8.54 18.09
C ARG A 306 -9.91 -7.21 17.37
N LYS A 307 -9.48 -6.10 17.95
CA LYS A 307 -9.65 -4.76 17.35
C LYS A 307 -8.92 -4.68 16.01
N TYR A 308 -7.69 -5.20 15.96
CA TYR A 308 -6.94 -5.25 14.71
C TYR A 308 -7.60 -6.15 13.67
N TYR A 309 -8.19 -7.28 14.05
CA TYR A 309 -8.95 -8.15 13.16
C TYR A 309 -10.19 -7.44 12.59
N GLU A 310 -10.90 -6.67 13.38
CA GLU A 310 -12.06 -5.87 12.95
C GLU A 310 -11.65 -4.81 11.91
N TYR A 311 -10.50 -4.15 12.13
CA TYR A 311 -9.88 -3.29 11.13
C TYR A 311 -9.56 -4.04 9.83
N LEU A 312 -8.85 -5.17 9.91
CA LEU A 312 -8.46 -5.98 8.74
C LEU A 312 -9.66 -6.43 7.91
N VAL A 313 -10.75 -6.85 8.55
CA VAL A 313 -11.98 -7.23 7.85
C VAL A 313 -12.53 -6.05 7.05
N ASN A 314 -12.70 -4.90 7.68
CA ASN A 314 -13.22 -3.72 7.01
C ASN A 314 -12.30 -3.21 5.90
N ALA A 315 -11.00 -3.18 6.15
CA ALA A 315 -10.00 -2.78 5.17
C ALA A 315 -9.96 -3.71 3.94
N SER A 316 -10.05 -5.04 4.16
CA SER A 316 -9.96 -6.03 3.08
C SER A 316 -11.25 -6.18 2.27
N THR A 317 -12.41 -5.87 2.86
CA THR A 317 -13.71 -6.06 2.21
C THR A 317 -14.38 -4.76 1.78
N GLY A 318 -13.82 -3.60 2.15
CA GLY A 318 -14.44 -2.29 1.90
C GLY A 318 -15.75 -2.08 2.69
N THR A 319 -15.90 -2.76 3.82
CA THR A 319 -17.09 -2.66 4.69
C THR A 319 -16.84 -1.77 5.90
N SER A 320 -17.87 -1.56 6.69
CA SER A 320 -17.82 -0.73 7.91
C SER A 320 -18.56 -1.40 9.07
N TYR A 321 -18.31 -2.70 9.29
CA TYR A 321 -18.87 -3.41 10.44
C TYR A 321 -18.29 -2.87 11.75
N SER A 322 -19.16 -2.64 12.73
CA SER A 322 -18.73 -2.09 14.02
C SER A 322 -17.89 -3.08 14.82
N ASP A 323 -18.16 -4.38 14.64
CA ASP A 323 -17.50 -5.46 15.38
C ASP A 323 -17.72 -6.83 14.71
N VAL A 324 -17.05 -7.85 15.22
CA VAL A 324 -17.20 -9.25 14.75
C VAL A 324 -18.63 -9.80 14.89
N PRO A 325 -19.42 -9.52 15.95
CA PRO A 325 -20.83 -9.88 15.99
C PRO A 325 -21.67 -9.31 14.85
N ALA A 326 -21.48 -8.03 14.51
CA ALA A 326 -22.18 -7.41 13.38
C ALA A 326 -21.84 -8.08 12.04
N LEU A 327 -20.54 -8.38 11.82
CA LEU A 327 -20.09 -9.16 10.66
C LEU A 327 -20.77 -10.52 10.58
N LYS A 328 -20.83 -11.27 11.71
CA LYS A 328 -21.48 -12.60 11.75
C LYS A 328 -22.98 -12.56 11.47
N GLN A 329 -23.65 -11.44 11.75
CA GLN A 329 -25.06 -11.28 11.43
C GLN A 329 -25.30 -10.98 9.94
N ALA A 330 -24.30 -10.43 9.27
CA ALA A 330 -24.37 -10.08 7.86
C ALA A 330 -24.08 -11.27 6.92
N ILE A 331 -23.44 -12.32 7.43
CA ILE A 331 -23.17 -13.60 6.75
C ILE A 331 -24.30 -14.57 6.96
#